data_c5385c6aa16b921dd966e58bb6fc192c
#
_entry.id   c5385c6aa16b921dd966e58bb6fc192c
#
_cell.length_a   1.000
_cell.length_b   1.000
_cell.length_c   1.000
_cell.angle_alpha   90.00
_cell.angle_beta   90.00
_cell.angle_gamma   90.00
#
_symmetry.space_group_name_H-M   'P 1'
#
loop_
_entity.id
_entity.type
_entity.pdbx_description
1 polymer ?
#
loop_
_entity_poly.entity_id
_entity_poly.type
_entity_poly.pdbx_seq_one_letter_code
_entity_poly.pdbx_strand_id
1 'polypeptide(L)'
;MSAGGFRHIDTETPRVMVVDGSKLARKMIEQLLRKELPGLDFIGCETGAQAKEALMAGAVNLVTTALALPDMDGLELAEFIREYTPQAYIPIIVVSGNVQERLESRKLSDDVTDYFDKALGFDALATFIRGYVRPEDEPGGEVLYVEDSKVVAVATRRMLEKHGLKVTHFIDVEEALARLQALRDENAALPDVVLTDVYLKGKLTGMDLLERVRQQLHYSKAELPVLVMTGDSDPGKQSELLRMGANDLVLKPIEERMLITKLLFLLRVGRVLRSKHGAA
;
A
#
# COMPACT_ATOMS: atom_id res chain seq x y z
N MET A 1 -14.82 8.97 30.61
CA MET A 1 -13.82 7.97 30.22
C MET A 1 -13.32 8.41 28.85
N SER A 2 -12.08 8.87 28.82
CA SER A 2 -11.48 9.58 27.67
C SER A 2 -11.12 8.57 26.58
N ALA A 3 -11.64 8.78 25.36
CA ALA A 3 -11.25 8.04 24.18
C ALA A 3 -9.75 8.30 23.92
N GLY A 4 -8.95 7.24 23.99
CA GLY A 4 -7.54 7.28 23.68
C GLY A 4 -7.33 7.55 22.20
N GLY A 5 -7.11 8.80 21.83
CA GLY A 5 -6.65 9.16 20.51
C GLY A 5 -5.31 8.49 20.26
N PHE A 6 -5.17 7.85 19.10
CA PHE A 6 -3.92 7.31 18.61
C PHE A 6 -2.89 8.44 18.59
N ARG A 7 -1.95 8.41 19.51
CA ARG A 7 -0.80 9.31 19.47
C ARG A 7 0.04 8.91 18.27
N HIS A 8 -0.05 9.66 17.18
CA HIS A 8 1.11 9.84 16.31
C HIS A 8 2.26 10.19 17.25
N ILE A 9 3.32 9.41 17.24
CA ILE A 9 4.56 9.82 17.89
C ILE A 9 5.11 10.88 16.95
N ASP A 10 4.75 12.14 17.27
CA ASP A 10 5.27 13.34 16.63
C ASP A 10 6.72 13.47 17.09
N THR A 11 7.60 12.72 16.43
CA THR A 11 9.04 12.92 16.59
C THR A 11 9.49 13.80 15.45
N GLU A 12 10.04 14.97 15.77
CA GLU A 12 10.68 15.86 14.79
C GLU A 12 11.71 15.11 13.90
N THR A 13 12.18 13.96 14.37
CA THR A 13 13.11 13.05 13.67
C THR A 13 12.49 11.67 13.53
N PRO A 14 12.05 11.27 12.31
CA PRO A 14 11.51 9.95 12.09
C PRO A 14 12.59 8.87 12.28
N ARG A 15 12.23 7.80 12.98
CA ARG A 15 13.09 6.64 13.25
C ARG A 15 12.65 5.46 12.38
N VAL A 16 13.50 5.03 11.45
CA VAL A 16 13.23 3.91 10.52
C VAL A 16 14.19 2.77 10.78
N MET A 17 13.64 1.58 10.98
CA MET A 17 14.40 0.34 11.11
C MET A 17 14.45 -0.41 9.78
N VAL A 18 15.65 -0.82 9.38
CA VAL A 18 15.88 -1.65 8.18
C VAL A 18 16.55 -2.95 8.60
N VAL A 19 15.86 -4.07 8.38
CA VAL A 19 16.31 -5.41 8.72
C VAL A 19 16.61 -6.18 7.42
N ASP A 20 17.88 -6.41 7.14
CA ASP A 20 18.33 -7.13 5.94
C ASP A 20 19.70 -7.76 6.22
N GLY A 21 19.89 -9.04 5.91
CA GLY A 21 21.17 -9.74 6.09
C GLY A 21 22.33 -9.14 5.30
N SER A 22 22.04 -8.42 4.21
CA SER A 22 23.06 -7.78 3.36
C SER A 22 23.49 -6.42 3.92
N LYS A 23 24.74 -6.33 4.39
CA LYS A 23 25.36 -5.07 4.82
C LYS A 23 25.34 -4.00 3.72
N LEU A 24 25.52 -4.41 2.46
CA LEU A 24 25.50 -3.51 1.31
C LEU A 24 24.10 -2.94 1.09
N ALA A 25 23.07 -3.78 1.14
CA ALA A 25 21.67 -3.33 1.01
C ALA A 25 21.30 -2.34 2.11
N ARG A 26 21.59 -2.65 3.38
CA ARG A 26 21.36 -1.74 4.52
C ARG A 26 22.01 -0.38 4.30
N LYS A 27 23.30 -0.37 3.86
CA LYS A 27 24.04 0.88 3.62
C LYS A 27 23.47 1.69 2.47
N MET A 28 23.05 1.05 1.38
CA MET A 28 22.44 1.74 0.24
C MET A 28 21.09 2.35 0.63
N ILE A 29 20.25 1.59 1.32
CA ILE A 29 18.95 2.07 1.81
C ILE A 29 19.16 3.25 2.78
N GLU A 30 20.11 3.14 3.71
CA GLU A 30 20.44 4.23 4.64
C GLU A 30 20.82 5.53 3.91
N GLN A 31 21.72 5.45 2.91
CA GLN A 31 22.16 6.62 2.16
C GLN A 31 20.99 7.31 1.43
N LEU A 32 20.13 6.52 0.81
CA LEU A 32 18.97 7.05 0.09
C LEU A 32 17.92 7.63 1.05
N LEU A 33 17.65 6.96 2.16
CA LEU A 33 16.73 7.45 3.18
C LEU A 33 17.21 8.76 3.81
N ARG A 34 18.51 8.90 4.12
CA ARG A 34 19.06 10.16 4.65
C ARG A 34 18.96 11.30 3.66
N LYS A 35 18.99 11.03 2.35
CA LYS A 35 18.78 12.02 1.29
C LYS A 35 17.30 12.45 1.22
N GLU A 36 16.38 11.48 1.28
CA GLU A 36 14.93 11.73 1.17
C GLU A 36 14.31 12.27 2.47
N LEU A 37 14.90 11.93 3.62
CA LEU A 37 14.42 12.27 4.96
C LEU A 37 15.58 12.90 5.78
N PRO A 38 15.88 14.19 5.57
CA PRO A 38 16.86 14.87 6.40
C PRO A 38 16.51 14.80 7.89
N GLY A 39 17.49 14.43 8.73
CA GLY A 39 17.29 14.23 10.16
C GLY A 39 16.80 12.85 10.57
N LEU A 40 16.68 11.89 9.63
CA LEU A 40 16.29 10.51 9.91
C LEU A 40 17.20 9.84 10.94
N ASP A 41 16.62 9.23 11.97
CA ASP A 41 17.29 8.27 12.84
C ASP A 41 17.16 6.85 12.22
N PHE A 42 18.28 6.32 11.75
CA PHE A 42 18.37 5.04 11.04
C PHE A 42 18.85 3.91 11.96
N ILE A 43 18.07 2.85 12.01
CA ILE A 43 18.45 1.63 12.73
C ILE A 43 18.63 0.50 11.72
N GLY A 44 19.87 0.04 11.52
CA GLY A 44 20.19 -1.08 10.65
C GLY A 44 20.40 -2.36 11.44
N CYS A 45 19.58 -3.38 11.21
CA CYS A 45 19.70 -4.71 11.83
C CYS A 45 20.06 -5.76 10.78
N GLU A 46 21.00 -6.64 11.10
CA GLU A 46 21.40 -7.75 10.23
C GLU A 46 20.50 -8.97 10.41
N THR A 47 19.98 -9.15 11.61
CA THR A 47 19.21 -10.31 12.02
C THR A 47 17.89 -9.90 12.66
N GLY A 48 16.93 -10.82 12.68
CA GLY A 48 15.68 -10.62 13.40
C GLY A 48 15.88 -10.49 14.91
N ALA A 49 16.85 -11.20 15.48
CA ALA A 49 17.22 -11.07 16.91
C ALA A 49 17.65 -9.65 17.26
N GLN A 50 18.53 -9.03 16.44
CA GLN A 50 18.93 -7.63 16.63
C GLN A 50 17.74 -6.67 16.50
N ALA A 51 16.83 -6.94 15.55
CA ALA A 51 15.64 -6.14 15.39
C ALA A 51 14.70 -6.22 16.61
N LYS A 52 14.49 -7.43 17.15
CA LYS A 52 13.70 -7.66 18.36
C LYS A 52 14.27 -6.89 19.56
N GLU A 53 15.58 -6.96 19.76
CA GLU A 53 16.26 -6.23 20.83
C GLU A 53 16.10 -4.71 20.67
N ALA A 54 16.32 -4.18 19.47
CA ALA A 54 16.20 -2.75 19.18
C ALA A 54 14.76 -2.23 19.35
N LEU A 55 13.75 -3.03 18.99
CA LEU A 55 12.32 -2.71 19.17
C LEU A 55 11.92 -2.65 20.64
N MET A 56 12.52 -3.48 21.47
CA MET A 56 12.29 -3.44 22.92
C MET A 56 13.03 -2.27 23.60
N ALA A 57 14.12 -1.79 23.01
CA ALA A 57 14.90 -0.68 23.54
C ALA A 57 14.32 0.71 23.20
N GLY A 58 13.53 0.84 22.15
CA GLY A 58 12.98 2.13 21.76
C GLY A 58 11.96 2.09 20.63
N ALA A 59 11.16 3.17 20.54
CA ALA A 59 10.14 3.31 19.52
C ALA A 59 10.73 3.53 18.13
N VAL A 60 10.08 2.96 17.10
CA VAL A 60 10.36 3.21 15.68
C VAL A 60 9.07 3.63 14.97
N ASN A 61 9.20 4.39 13.89
CA ASN A 61 8.05 4.86 13.11
C ASN A 61 7.69 3.90 11.96
N LEU A 62 8.66 3.08 11.53
CA LEU A 62 8.49 2.12 10.45
C LEU A 62 9.57 1.05 10.51
N VAL A 63 9.21 -0.17 10.15
CA VAL A 63 10.15 -1.28 9.94
C VAL A 63 10.08 -1.73 8.48
N THR A 64 11.24 -1.87 7.84
CA THR A 64 11.37 -2.69 6.64
C THR A 64 12.12 -3.96 6.98
N THR A 65 11.71 -5.09 6.47
CA THR A 65 12.39 -6.38 6.66
C THR A 65 12.57 -7.11 5.35
N ALA A 66 13.75 -7.70 5.17
CA ALA A 66 13.90 -8.71 4.13
C ALA A 66 13.05 -9.93 4.50
N LEU A 67 12.58 -10.64 3.50
CA LEU A 67 11.77 -11.82 3.72
C LEU A 67 12.57 -12.96 4.36
N ALA A 68 13.78 -13.22 3.86
CA ALA A 68 14.71 -14.18 4.42
C ALA A 68 15.81 -13.43 5.20
N LEU A 69 15.84 -13.59 6.50
CA LEU A 69 16.90 -13.12 7.38
C LEU A 69 17.84 -14.27 7.72
N PRO A 70 19.06 -14.00 8.20
CA PRO A 70 20.00 -15.06 8.55
C PRO A 70 19.51 -16.02 9.64
N ASP A 71 18.62 -15.57 10.51
CA ASP A 71 18.18 -16.28 11.73
C ASP A 71 16.67 -16.57 11.77
N MET A 72 15.86 -15.96 10.92
CA MET A 72 14.41 -16.20 10.88
C MET A 72 13.78 -15.73 9.55
N ASP A 73 12.50 -16.02 9.35
CA ASP A 73 11.70 -15.41 8.27
C ASP A 73 11.26 -13.98 8.67
N GLY A 74 11.25 -13.05 7.72
CA GLY A 74 10.78 -11.69 7.96
C GLY A 74 9.30 -11.61 8.36
N LEU A 75 8.49 -12.62 8.01
CA LEU A 75 7.10 -12.72 8.46
C LEU A 75 7.01 -13.10 9.94
N GLU A 76 7.90 -13.97 10.44
CA GLU A 76 8.00 -14.27 11.88
C GLU A 76 8.40 -13.02 12.70
N LEU A 77 9.23 -12.15 12.11
CA LEU A 77 9.55 -10.87 12.74
C LEU A 77 8.33 -9.95 12.76
N ALA A 78 7.53 -9.92 11.68
CA ALA A 78 6.31 -9.12 11.62
C ALA A 78 5.28 -9.58 12.68
N GLU A 79 5.03 -10.88 12.79
CA GLU A 79 4.18 -11.48 13.83
C GLU A 79 4.66 -11.09 15.23
N PHE A 80 5.96 -11.22 15.50
CA PHE A 80 6.56 -10.80 16.78
C PHE A 80 6.28 -9.33 17.09
N ILE A 81 6.42 -8.44 16.09
CA ILE A 81 6.16 -7.01 16.28
C ILE A 81 4.69 -6.77 16.66
N ARG A 82 3.75 -7.47 16.01
CA ARG A 82 2.32 -7.34 16.27
C ARG A 82 1.91 -7.82 17.66
N GLU A 83 2.47 -8.95 18.09
CA GLU A 83 2.05 -9.61 19.31
C GLU A 83 2.81 -9.14 20.57
N TYR A 84 4.11 -8.89 20.44
CA TYR A 84 4.99 -8.77 21.60
C TYR A 84 5.61 -7.39 21.80
N THR A 85 5.33 -6.41 20.92
CA THR A 85 5.89 -5.07 21.10
C THR A 85 4.82 -4.03 21.45
N PRO A 86 5.18 -2.97 22.22
CA PRO A 86 4.27 -1.86 22.49
C PRO A 86 3.88 -1.09 21.22
N GLN A 87 4.52 -1.40 20.09
CA GLN A 87 4.40 -0.72 18.81
C GLN A 87 3.68 -1.58 17.77
N ALA A 88 2.73 -2.40 18.20
CA ALA A 88 1.97 -3.33 17.35
C ALA A 88 1.34 -2.71 16.08
N TYR A 89 1.25 -1.38 16.00
CA TYR A 89 0.59 -0.68 14.89
C TYR A 89 1.54 0.06 13.94
N ILE A 90 2.85 -0.07 14.09
CA ILE A 90 3.78 0.55 13.14
C ILE A 90 3.69 -0.09 11.75
N PRO A 91 3.94 0.67 10.66
CA PRO A 91 4.07 0.09 9.35
C PRO A 91 5.22 -0.92 9.28
N ILE A 92 4.92 -2.12 8.77
CA ILE A 92 5.90 -3.18 8.50
C ILE A 92 5.88 -3.47 7.02
N ILE A 93 7.01 -3.27 6.35
CA ILE A 93 7.16 -3.46 4.91
C ILE A 93 8.12 -4.62 4.67
N VAL A 94 7.64 -5.65 3.98
CA VAL A 94 8.50 -6.75 3.53
C VAL A 94 9.10 -6.41 2.17
N VAL A 95 10.43 -6.41 2.09
CA VAL A 95 11.21 -6.09 0.88
C VAL A 95 11.79 -7.37 0.30
N SER A 96 11.29 -7.81 -0.86
CA SER A 96 11.65 -9.09 -1.47
C SER A 96 11.80 -8.99 -2.98
N GLY A 97 12.67 -9.81 -3.58
CA GLY A 97 12.77 -9.96 -5.04
C GLY A 97 11.69 -10.84 -5.66
N ASN A 98 10.89 -11.55 -4.84
CA ASN A 98 9.86 -12.49 -5.30
C ASN A 98 8.45 -12.09 -4.78
N VAL A 99 8.19 -10.79 -4.70
CA VAL A 99 6.90 -10.28 -4.19
C VAL A 99 5.75 -10.78 -5.08
N GLN A 100 5.92 -10.76 -6.40
CA GLN A 100 4.90 -11.18 -7.35
C GLN A 100 4.51 -12.65 -7.17
N GLU A 101 5.49 -13.55 -7.06
CA GLU A 101 5.27 -14.99 -6.86
C GLU A 101 4.56 -15.27 -5.52
N ARG A 102 4.84 -14.50 -4.48
CA ARG A 102 4.18 -14.62 -3.18
C ARG A 102 2.80 -13.99 -3.14
N LEU A 103 2.59 -12.89 -3.83
CA LEU A 103 1.26 -12.33 -4.07
C LEU A 103 0.39 -13.34 -4.83
N GLU A 104 0.95 -14.07 -5.77
CA GLU A 104 0.26 -15.13 -6.51
C GLU A 104 0.05 -16.40 -5.68
N SER A 105 0.99 -16.79 -4.83
CA SER A 105 0.93 -17.99 -3.99
C SER A 105 0.26 -17.77 -2.63
N ARG A 106 -0.06 -16.53 -2.26
CA ARG A 106 -0.75 -16.11 -1.03
C ARG A 106 -0.16 -16.56 0.29
N LYS A 107 1.08 -16.54 0.40
CA LYS A 107 1.76 -16.55 1.70
C LYS A 107 1.93 -15.10 2.20
N LEU A 108 0.86 -14.31 2.13
CA LEU A 108 0.80 -12.98 2.73
C LEU A 108 0.45 -13.13 4.20
N SER A 109 1.10 -12.39 5.07
CA SER A 109 0.75 -12.31 6.47
C SER A 109 -0.10 -11.07 6.72
N ASP A 110 -1.15 -11.21 7.53
CA ASP A 110 -1.96 -10.08 8.01
C ASP A 110 -1.15 -9.12 8.92
N ASP A 111 0.02 -9.58 9.40
CA ASP A 111 0.94 -8.81 10.23
C ASP A 111 1.76 -7.80 9.43
N VAL A 112 1.86 -7.99 8.11
CA VAL A 112 2.61 -7.12 7.21
C VAL A 112 1.70 -6.00 6.69
N THR A 113 2.19 -4.76 6.79
CA THR A 113 1.46 -3.61 6.26
C THR A 113 1.53 -3.57 4.74
N ASP A 114 2.71 -3.89 4.18
CA ASP A 114 2.92 -3.87 2.74
C ASP A 114 4.12 -4.70 2.28
N TYR A 115 4.17 -4.97 0.98
CA TYR A 115 5.24 -5.69 0.32
C TYR A 115 5.87 -4.82 -0.76
N PHE A 116 7.20 -4.72 -0.77
CA PHE A 116 7.94 -3.96 -1.76
C PHE A 116 8.83 -4.86 -2.61
N ASP A 117 8.73 -4.73 -3.95
CA ASP A 117 9.57 -5.48 -4.86
C ASP A 117 10.95 -4.83 -5.00
N LYS A 118 12.01 -5.58 -4.65
CA LYS A 118 13.41 -5.15 -4.82
C LYS A 118 13.77 -4.79 -6.27
N ALA A 119 13.07 -5.36 -7.24
CA ALA A 119 13.30 -5.07 -8.66
C ALA A 119 12.98 -3.61 -9.03
N LEU A 120 12.15 -2.92 -8.24
CA LEU A 120 11.86 -1.49 -8.40
C LEU A 120 13.04 -0.59 -8.01
N GLY A 121 14.05 -1.13 -7.33
CA GLY A 121 15.24 -0.43 -6.89
C GLY A 121 15.10 0.30 -5.55
N PHE A 122 16.25 0.63 -4.96
CA PHE A 122 16.29 1.23 -3.62
C PHE A 122 15.87 2.71 -3.59
N ASP A 123 15.98 3.44 -4.71
CA ASP A 123 15.45 4.81 -4.80
C ASP A 123 13.91 4.82 -4.68
N ALA A 124 13.25 3.87 -5.35
CA ALA A 124 11.81 3.69 -5.22
C ALA A 124 11.41 3.28 -3.80
N LEU A 125 12.21 2.41 -3.15
CA LEU A 125 11.99 2.03 -1.76
C LEU A 125 12.13 3.23 -0.80
N ALA A 126 13.15 4.08 -0.99
CA ALA A 126 13.35 5.26 -0.16
C ALA A 126 12.18 6.26 -0.30
N THR A 127 11.73 6.51 -1.52
CA THR A 127 10.54 7.34 -1.79
C THR A 127 9.29 6.73 -1.14
N PHE A 128 9.13 5.42 -1.22
CA PHE A 128 8.04 4.68 -0.61
C PHE A 128 8.02 4.83 0.92
N ILE A 129 9.18 4.62 1.57
CA ILE A 129 9.33 4.77 3.03
C ILE A 129 9.04 6.22 3.44
N ARG A 130 9.55 7.22 2.69
CA ARG A 130 9.28 8.63 2.95
C ARG A 130 7.78 8.91 3.06
N GLY A 131 7.01 8.36 2.16
CA GLY A 131 5.58 8.54 2.16
C GLY A 131 4.86 7.94 3.35
N TYR A 132 5.38 6.87 3.97
CA TYR A 132 4.84 6.36 5.23
C TYR A 132 5.21 7.24 6.43
N VAL A 133 6.42 7.79 6.41
CA VAL A 133 7.00 8.51 7.55
C VAL A 133 6.59 9.98 7.55
N ARG A 134 6.42 10.59 6.37
CA ARG A 134 5.96 11.98 6.18
C ARG A 134 4.84 12.05 5.16
N PRO A 135 3.62 11.62 5.50
CA PRO A 135 2.49 11.62 4.56
C PRO A 135 2.03 13.03 4.15
N GLU A 136 2.42 14.07 4.88
CA GLU A 136 1.96 15.46 4.67
C GLU A 136 2.62 16.16 3.47
N ASP A 137 3.75 15.64 2.99
CA ASP A 137 4.51 16.24 1.88
C ASP A 137 3.98 15.85 0.48
N GLU A 138 2.92 15.04 0.37
CA GLU A 138 2.41 14.61 -0.92
C GLU A 138 1.09 15.28 -1.30
N PRO A 139 0.98 15.83 -2.52
CA PRO A 139 -0.29 16.36 -3.02
C PRO A 139 -1.33 15.25 -3.06
N GLY A 140 -2.55 15.56 -2.64
CA GLY A 140 -3.68 14.64 -2.67
C GLY A 140 -3.84 13.94 -4.03
N GLY A 141 -4.48 12.76 -4.05
CA GLY A 141 -4.74 11.99 -5.26
C GLY A 141 -6.21 11.99 -5.62
N GLU A 142 -6.50 11.62 -6.87
CA GLU A 142 -7.87 11.44 -7.36
C GLU A 142 -8.24 9.95 -7.36
N VAL A 143 -9.29 9.63 -6.62
CA VAL A 143 -9.82 8.28 -6.48
C VAL A 143 -11.14 8.16 -7.23
N LEU A 144 -11.20 7.27 -8.21
CA LEU A 144 -12.47 6.83 -8.77
C LEU A 144 -12.99 5.68 -7.90
N TYR A 145 -14.12 5.90 -7.24
CA TYR A 145 -14.66 4.97 -6.24
C TYR A 145 -16.00 4.39 -6.69
N VAL A 146 -16.13 3.06 -6.70
CA VAL A 146 -17.37 2.35 -7.08
C VAL A 146 -17.91 1.55 -5.91
N GLU A 147 -19.11 1.90 -5.43
CA GLU A 147 -19.78 1.27 -4.29
C GLU A 147 -21.28 1.57 -4.33
N ASP A 148 -22.11 0.56 -4.31
CA ASP A 148 -23.58 0.69 -4.38
C ASP A 148 -24.26 0.94 -3.04
N SER A 149 -23.60 0.60 -1.94
CA SER A 149 -24.08 0.85 -0.60
C SER A 149 -23.84 2.29 -0.17
N LYS A 150 -24.89 3.11 -0.12
CA LYS A 150 -24.81 4.51 0.30
C LYS A 150 -24.12 4.70 1.67
N VAL A 151 -24.33 3.77 2.61
CA VAL A 151 -23.75 3.85 3.95
C VAL A 151 -22.24 3.62 3.88
N VAL A 152 -21.81 2.58 3.17
CA VAL A 152 -20.39 2.27 2.97
C VAL A 152 -19.72 3.39 2.18
N ALA A 153 -20.35 3.84 1.08
CA ALA A 153 -19.82 4.91 0.24
C ALA A 153 -19.56 6.20 1.03
N VAL A 154 -20.51 6.65 1.84
CA VAL A 154 -20.36 7.86 2.66
C VAL A 154 -19.26 7.70 3.71
N ALA A 155 -19.20 6.55 4.39
CA ALA A 155 -18.18 6.29 5.41
C ALA A 155 -16.78 6.24 4.79
N THR A 156 -16.61 5.46 3.72
CA THR A 156 -15.33 5.32 3.01
C THR A 156 -14.88 6.66 2.41
N ARG A 157 -15.77 7.38 1.74
CA ARG A 157 -15.47 8.69 1.17
C ARG A 157 -14.96 9.67 2.24
N ARG A 158 -15.58 9.72 3.42
CA ARG A 158 -15.12 10.56 4.55
C ARG A 158 -13.71 10.18 5.01
N MET A 159 -13.40 8.88 5.07
CA MET A 159 -12.04 8.41 5.40
C MET A 159 -11.04 8.94 4.37
N LEU A 160 -11.34 8.83 3.08
CA LEU A 160 -10.46 9.26 2.00
C LEU A 160 -10.26 10.79 1.99
N GLU A 161 -11.35 11.56 2.07
CA GLU A 161 -11.31 13.03 2.06
C GLU A 161 -10.57 13.61 3.27
N LYS A 162 -10.67 12.97 4.44
CA LYS A 162 -9.90 13.32 5.66
C LYS A 162 -8.39 13.27 5.43
N HIS A 163 -7.94 12.40 4.52
CA HIS A 163 -6.53 12.26 4.14
C HIS A 163 -6.15 13.02 2.85
N GLY A 164 -6.95 14.03 2.46
CA GLY A 164 -6.66 14.91 1.34
C GLY A 164 -6.90 14.31 -0.04
N LEU A 165 -7.57 13.13 -0.12
CA LEU A 165 -7.90 12.50 -1.39
C LEU A 165 -9.19 13.09 -1.98
N LYS A 166 -9.20 13.35 -3.28
CA LYS A 166 -10.40 13.73 -4.01
C LYS A 166 -11.10 12.47 -4.49
N VAL A 167 -12.40 12.35 -4.22
CA VAL A 167 -13.17 11.14 -4.52
C VAL A 167 -14.28 11.44 -5.49
N THR A 168 -14.24 10.79 -6.66
CA THR A 168 -15.38 10.72 -7.59
C THR A 168 -16.06 9.37 -7.40
N HIS A 169 -17.28 9.38 -6.85
CA HIS A 169 -18.02 8.18 -6.50
C HIS A 169 -19.07 7.84 -7.56
N PHE A 170 -19.13 6.56 -7.90
CA PHE A 170 -20.12 5.93 -8.79
C PHE A 170 -20.85 4.82 -8.04
N ILE A 171 -22.15 4.66 -8.33
CA ILE A 171 -22.97 3.63 -7.69
C ILE A 171 -22.98 2.31 -8.46
N ASP A 172 -22.55 2.34 -9.72
CA ASP A 172 -22.47 1.18 -10.59
C ASP A 172 -21.21 1.22 -11.48
N VAL A 173 -20.90 0.07 -12.04
CA VAL A 173 -19.72 -0.13 -12.89
C VAL A 173 -19.89 0.53 -14.26
N GLU A 174 -21.10 0.56 -14.76
CA GLU A 174 -21.42 1.10 -16.08
C GLU A 174 -21.07 2.58 -16.18
N GLU A 175 -21.47 3.39 -15.18
CA GLU A 175 -21.14 4.80 -15.11
C GLU A 175 -19.64 5.03 -14.93
N ALA A 176 -19.00 4.23 -14.08
CA ALA A 176 -17.55 4.30 -13.87
C ALA A 176 -16.75 4.02 -15.14
N LEU A 177 -17.14 3.00 -15.90
CA LEU A 177 -16.51 2.66 -17.19
C LEU A 177 -16.77 3.74 -18.25
N ALA A 178 -17.99 4.27 -18.32
CA ALA A 178 -18.31 5.36 -19.23
C ALA A 178 -17.44 6.60 -18.94
N ARG A 179 -17.19 6.91 -17.66
CA ARG A 179 -16.29 7.98 -17.26
C ARG A 179 -14.85 7.71 -17.68
N LEU A 180 -14.32 6.50 -17.43
CA LEU A 180 -12.96 6.13 -17.85
C LEU A 180 -12.78 6.18 -19.37
N GLN A 181 -13.80 5.75 -20.12
CA GLN A 181 -13.80 5.82 -21.58
C GLN A 181 -13.80 7.28 -22.05
N ALA A 182 -14.64 8.14 -21.47
CA ALA A 182 -14.68 9.57 -21.83
C ALA A 182 -13.33 10.25 -21.57
N LEU A 183 -12.69 9.98 -20.43
CA LEU A 183 -11.35 10.50 -20.12
C LEU A 183 -10.30 10.07 -21.15
N ARG A 184 -10.38 8.83 -21.62
CA ARG A 184 -9.50 8.30 -22.67
C ARG A 184 -9.75 9.00 -23.99
N ASP A 185 -11.00 9.14 -24.41
CA ASP A 185 -11.37 9.74 -25.70
C ASP A 185 -11.03 11.23 -25.74
N GLU A 186 -11.13 11.91 -24.62
CA GLU A 186 -10.74 13.32 -24.43
C GLU A 186 -9.23 13.50 -24.22
N ASN A 187 -8.44 12.41 -24.12
CA ASN A 187 -7.02 12.43 -23.70
C ASN A 187 -6.81 13.23 -22.41
N ALA A 188 -7.78 13.14 -21.50
CA ALA A 188 -7.75 13.80 -20.20
C ALA A 188 -7.00 12.99 -19.15
N ALA A 189 -6.62 13.63 -18.04
CA ALA A 189 -5.94 12.95 -16.94
C ALA A 189 -6.82 11.85 -16.33
N LEU A 190 -6.24 10.67 -16.15
CA LEU A 190 -6.87 9.56 -15.44
C LEU A 190 -6.88 9.80 -13.93
N PRO A 191 -7.84 9.19 -13.20
CA PRO A 191 -7.72 9.11 -11.75
C PRO A 191 -6.43 8.37 -11.37
N ASP A 192 -5.88 8.72 -10.23
CA ASP A 192 -4.64 8.09 -9.76
C ASP A 192 -4.83 6.63 -9.35
N VAL A 193 -6.04 6.28 -8.90
CA VAL A 193 -6.41 4.92 -8.49
C VAL A 193 -7.91 4.68 -8.63
N VAL A 194 -8.29 3.46 -8.94
CA VAL A 194 -9.67 2.97 -8.87
C VAL A 194 -9.83 2.16 -7.57
N LEU A 195 -10.84 2.50 -6.78
CA LEU A 195 -11.29 1.73 -5.62
C LEU A 195 -12.65 1.14 -5.92
N THR A 196 -12.83 -0.17 -5.81
CA THR A 196 -14.12 -0.83 -6.13
C THR A 196 -14.47 -1.93 -5.16
N ASP A 197 -15.76 -2.08 -4.84
CA ASP A 197 -16.27 -3.32 -4.26
C ASP A 197 -16.27 -4.43 -5.33
N VAL A 198 -16.16 -5.68 -4.89
CA VAL A 198 -16.34 -6.87 -5.75
C VAL A 198 -17.82 -7.07 -6.08
N TYR A 199 -18.67 -7.02 -5.07
CA TYR A 199 -20.10 -7.35 -5.18
C TYR A 199 -20.95 -6.09 -5.23
N LEU A 200 -21.22 -5.62 -6.43
CA LEU A 200 -22.05 -4.45 -6.71
C LEU A 200 -23.45 -4.90 -7.18
N LYS A 201 -24.48 -4.14 -6.81
CA LYS A 201 -25.85 -4.32 -7.30
C LYS A 201 -25.99 -3.68 -8.67
N GLY A 202 -25.76 -4.44 -9.71
CA GLY A 202 -25.83 -3.98 -11.09
C GLY A 202 -25.80 -5.14 -12.06
N LYS A 203 -25.64 -4.84 -13.33
CA LYS A 203 -25.39 -5.87 -14.36
C LYS A 203 -23.93 -6.31 -14.34
N LEU A 204 -23.04 -5.39 -13.93
CA LEU A 204 -21.61 -5.60 -13.87
C LEU A 204 -21.12 -5.59 -12.41
N THR A 205 -20.13 -6.41 -12.14
CA THR A 205 -19.45 -6.55 -10.85
C THR A 205 -18.12 -5.80 -10.82
N GLY A 206 -17.49 -5.66 -9.66
CA GLY A 206 -16.14 -5.14 -9.58
C GLY A 206 -15.11 -5.99 -10.33
N MET A 207 -15.37 -7.29 -10.50
CA MET A 207 -14.56 -8.17 -11.34
C MET A 207 -14.67 -7.78 -12.83
N ASP A 208 -15.88 -7.51 -13.29
CA ASP A 208 -16.12 -7.03 -14.68
C ASP A 208 -15.43 -5.68 -14.91
N LEU A 209 -15.48 -4.77 -13.93
CA LEU A 209 -14.74 -3.50 -13.99
C LEU A 209 -13.25 -3.74 -14.17
N LEU A 210 -12.67 -4.61 -13.33
CA LEU A 210 -11.25 -4.95 -13.37
C LEU A 210 -10.85 -5.54 -14.72
N GLU A 211 -11.61 -6.52 -15.23
CA GLU A 211 -11.38 -7.13 -16.53
C GLU A 211 -11.42 -6.09 -17.65
N ARG A 212 -12.44 -5.23 -17.69
CA ARG A 212 -12.59 -4.21 -18.73
C ARG A 212 -11.49 -3.15 -18.67
N VAL A 213 -11.08 -2.73 -17.48
CA VAL A 213 -9.94 -1.82 -17.31
C VAL A 213 -8.66 -2.42 -17.90
N ARG A 214 -8.42 -3.72 -17.71
CA ARG A 214 -7.20 -4.40 -18.21
C ARG A 214 -7.30 -4.83 -19.67
N GLN A 215 -8.42 -5.44 -20.07
CA GLN A 215 -8.54 -6.10 -21.38
C GLN A 215 -9.18 -5.20 -22.46
N GLN A 216 -10.09 -4.30 -22.10
CA GLN A 216 -10.77 -3.44 -23.08
C GLN A 216 -10.17 -2.03 -23.14
N LEU A 217 -9.91 -1.42 -21.98
CA LEU A 217 -9.26 -0.11 -21.92
C LEU A 217 -7.73 -0.20 -22.01
N HIS A 218 -7.16 -1.38 -21.86
CA HIS A 218 -5.73 -1.69 -21.95
C HIS A 218 -4.85 -0.92 -20.97
N TYR A 219 -5.39 -0.46 -19.84
CA TYR A 219 -4.60 0.16 -18.79
C TYR A 219 -3.83 -0.89 -18.00
N SER A 220 -2.53 -0.74 -17.94
CA SER A 220 -1.65 -1.55 -17.09
C SER A 220 -1.89 -1.25 -15.59
N LYS A 221 -1.36 -2.12 -14.72
CA LYS A 221 -1.34 -1.90 -13.26
C LYS A 221 -0.61 -0.61 -12.86
N ALA A 222 0.34 -0.15 -13.67
CA ALA A 222 1.11 1.07 -13.43
C ALA A 222 0.35 2.34 -13.86
N GLU A 223 -0.36 2.28 -14.99
CA GLU A 223 -1.09 3.43 -15.53
C GLU A 223 -2.35 3.74 -14.74
N LEU A 224 -3.14 2.71 -14.40
CA LEU A 224 -4.36 2.84 -13.61
C LEU A 224 -4.40 1.73 -12.54
N PRO A 225 -3.83 1.98 -11.36
CA PRO A 225 -3.93 1.04 -10.24
C PRO A 225 -5.38 0.79 -9.83
N VAL A 226 -5.70 -0.46 -9.49
CA VAL A 226 -7.02 -0.86 -9.00
C VAL A 226 -6.88 -1.53 -7.64
N LEU A 227 -7.50 -0.94 -6.62
CA LEU A 227 -7.65 -1.52 -5.28
C LEU A 227 -9.07 -2.07 -5.14
N VAL A 228 -9.17 -3.34 -4.76
CA VAL A 228 -10.45 -4.03 -4.65
C VAL A 228 -10.80 -4.24 -3.17
N MET A 229 -12.01 -3.87 -2.79
CA MET A 229 -12.58 -4.17 -1.47
C MET A 229 -13.38 -5.46 -1.56
N THR A 230 -13.12 -6.41 -0.66
CA THR A 230 -13.81 -7.71 -0.64
C THR A 230 -14.16 -8.14 0.77
N GLY A 231 -15.34 -8.74 0.93
CA GLY A 231 -15.73 -9.44 2.16
C GLY A 231 -15.37 -10.92 2.16
N ASP A 232 -14.75 -11.40 1.08
CA ASP A 232 -14.42 -12.82 0.94
C ASP A 232 -13.03 -13.10 1.49
N SER A 233 -12.98 -13.95 2.51
CA SER A 233 -11.75 -14.41 3.15
C SER A 233 -11.13 -15.62 2.44
N ASP A 234 -11.78 -16.17 1.40
CA ASP A 234 -11.26 -17.32 0.65
C ASP A 234 -9.99 -16.92 -0.12
N PRO A 235 -8.85 -17.53 0.20
CA PRO A 235 -7.60 -17.30 -0.49
C PRO A 235 -7.63 -17.54 -2.01
N GLY A 236 -8.40 -18.49 -2.49
CA GLY A 236 -8.54 -18.78 -3.93
C GLY A 236 -9.15 -17.62 -4.69
N LYS A 237 -10.29 -17.10 -4.20
CA LYS A 237 -11.00 -15.98 -4.81
C LYS A 237 -10.22 -14.66 -4.79
N GLN A 238 -9.54 -14.41 -3.69
CA GLN A 238 -8.67 -13.22 -3.60
C GLN A 238 -7.48 -13.34 -4.58
N SER A 239 -6.84 -14.56 -4.80
CA SER A 239 -5.79 -14.79 -5.81
C SER A 239 -6.31 -14.59 -7.23
N GLU A 240 -7.56 -14.94 -7.48
CA GLU A 240 -8.23 -14.69 -8.75
C GLU A 240 -8.28 -13.20 -9.07
N LEU A 241 -8.72 -12.36 -8.12
CA LEU A 241 -8.75 -10.91 -8.28
C LEU A 241 -7.37 -10.32 -8.62
N LEU A 242 -6.31 -10.78 -7.95
CA LEU A 242 -4.94 -10.34 -8.23
C LEU A 242 -4.44 -10.80 -9.61
N ARG A 243 -4.79 -12.03 -10.03
CA ARG A 243 -4.49 -12.54 -11.39
C ARG A 243 -5.25 -11.81 -12.48
N MET A 244 -6.49 -11.41 -12.21
CA MET A 244 -7.29 -10.58 -13.11
C MET A 244 -6.73 -9.17 -13.27
N GLY A 245 -5.78 -8.78 -12.42
CA GLY A 245 -5.06 -7.52 -12.55
C GLY A 245 -5.34 -6.48 -11.48
N ALA A 246 -5.97 -6.84 -10.35
CA ALA A 246 -5.98 -5.99 -9.17
C ALA A 246 -4.55 -5.72 -8.70
N ASN A 247 -4.28 -4.51 -8.23
CA ASN A 247 -2.99 -4.16 -7.65
C ASN A 247 -2.90 -4.70 -6.22
N ASP A 248 -3.99 -4.56 -5.45
CA ASP A 248 -4.08 -5.03 -4.08
C ASP A 248 -5.54 -5.18 -3.64
N LEU A 249 -5.76 -5.71 -2.44
CA LEU A 249 -7.07 -5.97 -1.86
C LEU A 249 -7.19 -5.35 -0.47
N VAL A 250 -8.40 -4.91 -0.10
CA VAL A 250 -8.78 -4.52 1.26
C VAL A 250 -9.93 -5.41 1.72
N LEU A 251 -9.76 -6.05 2.86
CA LEU A 251 -10.80 -6.88 3.45
C LEU A 251 -11.88 -6.04 4.15
N LYS A 252 -13.13 -6.44 4.02
CA LYS A 252 -14.25 -5.91 4.81
C LYS A 252 -14.37 -6.70 6.13
N PRO A 253 -14.61 -6.07 7.28
CA PRO A 253 -14.94 -4.64 7.48
C PRO A 253 -13.74 -3.72 7.20
N ILE A 254 -14.01 -2.58 6.54
CA ILE A 254 -12.95 -1.65 6.12
C ILE A 254 -12.35 -0.97 7.35
N GLU A 255 -11.08 -1.21 7.58
CA GLU A 255 -10.26 -0.48 8.54
C GLU A 255 -9.64 0.75 7.86
N GLU A 256 -9.92 1.96 8.40
CA GLU A 256 -9.44 3.24 7.83
C GLU A 256 -7.95 3.22 7.55
N ARG A 257 -7.17 2.78 8.53
CA ARG A 257 -5.70 2.75 8.43
C ARG A 257 -5.23 1.89 7.27
N MET A 258 -5.75 0.66 7.13
CA MET A 258 -5.36 -0.27 6.08
C MET A 258 -5.74 0.25 4.70
N LEU A 259 -6.96 0.77 4.55
CA LEU A 259 -7.43 1.36 3.30
C LEU A 259 -6.55 2.53 2.85
N ILE A 260 -6.32 3.49 3.74
CA ILE A 260 -5.53 4.70 3.44
C ILE A 260 -4.08 4.33 3.12
N THR A 261 -3.47 3.45 3.90
CA THR A 261 -2.11 2.97 3.65
C THR A 261 -1.96 2.40 2.25
N LYS A 262 -2.85 1.47 1.85
CA LYS A 262 -2.82 0.83 0.53
C LYS A 262 -3.09 1.81 -0.61
N LEU A 263 -4.07 2.71 -0.44
CA LEU A 263 -4.36 3.72 -1.46
C LEU A 263 -3.19 4.68 -1.67
N LEU A 264 -2.65 5.25 -0.61
CA LEU A 264 -1.50 6.15 -0.70
C LEU A 264 -0.29 5.46 -1.33
N PHE A 265 -0.09 4.17 -1.04
CA PHE A 265 0.93 3.37 -1.70
C PHE A 265 0.72 3.30 -3.22
N LEU A 266 -0.47 2.87 -3.65
CA LEU A 266 -0.78 2.74 -5.08
C LEU A 266 -0.66 4.06 -5.83
N LEU A 267 -1.08 5.16 -5.21
CA LEU A 267 -0.91 6.53 -5.72
C LEU A 267 0.56 6.86 -5.98
N ARG A 268 1.44 6.56 -5.03
CA ARG A 268 2.88 6.84 -5.11
C ARG A 268 3.59 6.02 -6.16
N VAL A 269 3.38 4.71 -6.12
CA VAL A 269 3.97 3.79 -7.11
C VAL A 269 3.49 4.14 -8.51
N GLY A 270 2.20 4.42 -8.69
CA GLY A 270 1.65 4.84 -9.98
C GLY A 270 2.30 6.11 -10.51
N ARG A 271 2.51 7.14 -9.66
CA ARG A 271 3.17 8.39 -10.05
C ARG A 271 4.62 8.18 -10.46
N VAL A 272 5.39 7.42 -9.67
CA VAL A 272 6.80 7.11 -9.98
C VAL A 272 6.92 6.33 -11.29
N LEU A 273 6.04 5.37 -11.53
CA LEU A 273 6.08 4.57 -12.76
C LEU A 273 5.67 5.40 -13.98
N ARG A 274 4.63 6.24 -13.87
CA ARG A 274 4.20 7.14 -14.96
C ARG A 274 5.27 8.18 -15.30
N SER A 275 5.96 8.75 -14.31
CA SER A 275 7.05 9.71 -14.56
C SER A 275 8.24 9.10 -15.30
N LYS A 276 8.53 7.81 -15.11
CA LYS A 276 9.58 7.09 -15.83
C LYS A 276 9.20 6.76 -17.29
N HIS A 277 7.92 6.53 -17.57
CA HIS A 277 7.43 6.22 -18.93
C HIS A 277 7.13 7.47 -19.77
N GLY A 278 6.91 8.64 -19.16
CA GLY A 278 6.74 9.90 -19.87
C GLY A 278 8.04 10.64 -20.22
N ALA A 279 9.19 10.09 -19.81
CA ALA A 279 10.52 10.63 -20.10
C ALA A 279 11.30 9.84 -21.17
N ALA A 280 10.65 8.89 -21.86
CA ALA A 280 11.26 8.06 -22.92
C ALA A 280 10.76 8.48 -24.32
#